data_4dd9b442ce07efce317a9991e93e5b50
#
_entry.id   4dd9b442ce07efce317a9991e93e5b50
#
_cell.length_a   1.000
_cell.length_b   1.000
_cell.length_c   1.000
_cell.angle_alpha   90.00
_cell.angle_beta   90.00
_cell.angle_gamma   90.00
#
_symmetry.space_group_name_H-M   'P 1'
#
loop_
_entity.id
_entity.type
_entity.pdbx_description
1 polymer ?
#
loop_
_entity_poly.entity_id
_entity_poly.type
_entity_poly.pdbx_seq_one_letter_code
_entity_poly.pdbx_strand_id
1 'polypeptide(L)'
;MATGAEVASWSRAAGWTGDDLVTAIAVAKAESSWNAAAVNRANRNGSIDYGLFQINSIHNPTEQEKTDGPANARRAYQIWRASGWRAWSAYNSGSYKQYLVEARGLADAIDVSSINTSIQSRTNSDASIDIPLPSLPTFANPLDSIGSAAKAFIANIQVWISNSLLGIAGIVFIVAGLSLLARQRVEYVARMAAKAL
;
A
#
# COMPACT_ATOMS: atom_id res chain seq x y z
N MET A 1 -12.13 -13.37 -15.40
CA MET A 1 -11.62 -13.21 -14.02
C MET A 1 -10.87 -11.90 -13.98
N ALA A 2 -11.15 -11.04 -13.01
CA ALA A 2 -10.45 -9.76 -12.86
C ALA A 2 -9.05 -9.97 -12.29
N THR A 3 -8.16 -9.02 -12.53
CA THR A 3 -6.86 -8.95 -11.86
C THR A 3 -6.99 -8.33 -10.46
N GLY A 4 -6.06 -8.63 -9.57
CA GLY A 4 -6.04 -8.01 -8.25
C GLY A 4 -5.95 -6.48 -8.28
N ALA A 5 -5.22 -5.92 -9.25
CA ALA A 5 -5.11 -4.47 -9.43
C ALA A 5 -6.44 -3.82 -9.86
N GLU A 6 -7.21 -4.46 -10.74
CA GLU A 6 -8.56 -4.00 -11.09
C GLU A 6 -9.48 -4.01 -9.88
N VAL A 7 -9.50 -5.10 -9.11
CA VAL A 7 -10.34 -5.22 -7.91
C VAL A 7 -9.97 -4.16 -6.86
N ALA A 8 -8.69 -3.93 -6.64
CA ALA A 8 -8.22 -2.90 -5.73
C ALA A 8 -8.64 -1.50 -6.20
N SER A 9 -8.51 -1.21 -7.52
CA SER A 9 -8.98 0.04 -8.13
C SER A 9 -10.49 0.25 -7.97
N TRP A 10 -11.28 -0.80 -8.26
CA TRP A 10 -12.74 -0.74 -8.13
C TRP A 10 -13.19 -0.56 -6.67
N SER A 11 -12.53 -1.26 -5.75
CA SER A 11 -12.80 -1.13 -4.31
C SER A 11 -12.48 0.28 -3.81
N ARG A 12 -11.34 0.84 -4.21
CA ARG A 12 -11.01 2.23 -3.87
C ARG A 12 -12.00 3.23 -4.46
N ALA A 13 -12.35 3.08 -5.74
CA ALA A 13 -13.32 3.93 -6.43
C ALA A 13 -14.73 3.81 -5.81
N ALA A 14 -15.07 2.68 -5.19
CA ALA A 14 -16.31 2.49 -4.44
C ALA A 14 -16.33 3.26 -3.12
N GLY A 15 -15.14 3.57 -2.53
CA GLY A 15 -15.01 4.40 -1.34
C GLY A 15 -14.22 3.80 -0.18
N TRP A 16 -13.73 2.56 -0.26
CA TRP A 16 -12.89 2.00 0.80
C TRP A 16 -11.50 2.62 0.78
N THR A 17 -10.93 2.83 1.98
CA THR A 17 -9.59 3.37 2.20
C THR A 17 -8.88 2.65 3.34
N GLY A 18 -7.56 2.79 3.44
CA GLY A 18 -6.77 2.22 4.54
C GLY A 18 -6.97 0.72 4.72
N ASP A 19 -7.13 0.27 5.95
CA ASP A 19 -7.30 -1.16 6.28
C ASP A 19 -8.63 -1.76 5.78
N ASP A 20 -9.66 -0.94 5.61
CA ASP A 20 -10.92 -1.38 5.03
C ASP A 20 -10.78 -1.66 3.52
N LEU A 21 -9.93 -0.93 2.79
CA LEU A 21 -9.60 -1.24 1.40
C LEU A 21 -8.89 -2.60 1.30
N VAL A 22 -7.90 -2.84 2.16
CA VAL A 22 -7.20 -4.13 2.22
C VAL A 22 -8.17 -5.27 2.53
N THR A 23 -9.05 -5.05 3.49
CA THR A 23 -10.07 -6.04 3.85
C THR A 23 -11.04 -6.30 2.69
N ALA A 24 -11.47 -5.27 1.96
CA ALA A 24 -12.35 -5.40 0.80
C ALA A 24 -11.73 -6.27 -0.29
N ILE A 25 -10.48 -6.01 -0.65
CA ILE A 25 -9.74 -6.78 -1.65
C ILE A 25 -9.61 -8.25 -1.23
N ALA A 26 -9.28 -8.50 0.04
CA ALA A 26 -9.13 -9.85 0.59
C ALA A 26 -10.46 -10.61 0.67
N VAL A 27 -11.56 -9.93 1.07
CA VAL A 27 -12.91 -10.51 1.08
C VAL A 27 -13.36 -10.86 -0.33
N ALA A 28 -13.19 -9.98 -1.32
CA ALA A 28 -13.54 -10.26 -2.71
C ALA A 28 -12.76 -11.48 -3.24
N LYS A 29 -11.48 -11.65 -2.85
CA LYS A 29 -10.69 -12.83 -3.21
C LYS A 29 -11.29 -14.10 -2.62
N ALA A 30 -11.64 -14.06 -1.33
CA ALA A 30 -12.19 -15.21 -0.61
C ALA A 30 -13.59 -15.60 -1.08
N GLU A 31 -14.44 -14.63 -1.48
CA GLU A 31 -15.81 -14.85 -1.91
C GLU A 31 -15.91 -15.38 -3.36
N SER A 32 -15.10 -14.88 -4.28
CA SER A 32 -15.26 -15.18 -5.70
C SER A 32 -13.97 -15.50 -6.44
N SER A 33 -12.83 -15.51 -5.77
CA SER A 33 -11.50 -15.53 -6.43
C SER A 33 -11.32 -14.40 -7.46
N TRP A 34 -11.96 -13.23 -7.20
CA TRP A 34 -12.00 -12.06 -8.07
C TRP A 34 -12.77 -12.30 -9.39
N ASN A 35 -13.73 -13.19 -9.39
CA ASN A 35 -14.61 -13.38 -10.54
C ASN A 35 -15.84 -12.48 -10.45
N ALA A 36 -15.85 -11.39 -11.26
CA ALA A 36 -16.97 -10.45 -11.29
C ALA A 36 -18.30 -11.06 -11.76
N ALA A 37 -18.27 -12.19 -12.47
CA ALA A 37 -19.45 -12.92 -12.94
C ALA A 37 -19.73 -14.19 -12.12
N ALA A 38 -19.16 -14.32 -10.92
CA ALA A 38 -19.42 -15.47 -10.07
C ALA A 38 -20.90 -15.54 -9.65
N VAL A 39 -21.46 -16.75 -9.63
CA VAL A 39 -22.83 -17.01 -9.16
C VAL A 39 -22.82 -18.25 -8.26
N ASN A 40 -23.27 -18.07 -7.02
CA ASN A 40 -23.49 -19.16 -6.08
C ASN A 40 -24.99 -19.40 -5.87
N ARG A 41 -25.48 -20.61 -6.18
CA ARG A 41 -26.86 -21.05 -6.03
C ARG A 41 -27.05 -22.08 -4.92
N ALA A 42 -26.00 -22.35 -4.14
CA ALA A 42 -25.98 -23.42 -3.15
C ALA A 42 -26.45 -22.98 -1.75
N ASN A 43 -27.03 -21.79 -1.61
CA ASN A 43 -27.55 -21.32 -0.34
C ASN A 43 -28.76 -22.14 0.12
N ARG A 44 -28.76 -22.59 1.37
CA ARG A 44 -29.80 -23.45 1.95
C ARG A 44 -31.19 -22.80 1.94
N ASN A 45 -31.27 -21.48 1.97
CA ASN A 45 -32.51 -20.69 1.98
C ASN A 45 -33.00 -20.34 0.56
N GLY A 46 -32.38 -20.89 -0.49
CA GLY A 46 -32.72 -20.64 -1.89
C GLY A 46 -32.25 -19.26 -2.43
N SER A 47 -31.59 -18.43 -1.63
CA SER A 47 -31.01 -17.19 -2.13
C SER A 47 -29.81 -17.47 -3.04
N ILE A 48 -29.46 -16.47 -3.86
CA ILE A 48 -28.37 -16.58 -4.83
C ILE A 48 -27.38 -15.44 -4.54
N ASP A 49 -26.07 -15.74 -4.58
CA ASP A 49 -25.03 -14.73 -4.42
C ASP A 49 -24.41 -14.42 -5.79
N TYR A 50 -24.07 -13.15 -6.03
CA TYR A 50 -23.65 -12.66 -7.32
C TYR A 50 -22.38 -11.81 -7.26
N GLY A 51 -21.56 -12.02 -8.24
CA GLY A 51 -20.44 -11.14 -8.60
C GLY A 51 -19.25 -11.21 -7.67
N LEU A 52 -18.43 -10.18 -7.77
CA LEU A 52 -17.13 -10.06 -7.12
C LEU A 52 -17.18 -10.26 -5.59
N PHE A 53 -18.17 -9.63 -4.94
CA PHE A 53 -18.38 -9.68 -3.49
C PHE A 53 -19.49 -10.65 -3.08
N GLN A 54 -19.97 -11.51 -3.98
CA GLN A 54 -21.05 -12.47 -3.71
C GLN A 54 -22.26 -11.81 -3.01
N ILE A 55 -22.78 -10.75 -3.64
CA ILE A 55 -23.92 -10.02 -3.11
C ILE A 55 -25.18 -10.89 -3.18
N ASN A 56 -25.78 -11.14 -2.02
CA ASN A 56 -26.95 -11.99 -1.91
C ASN A 56 -28.19 -11.34 -2.55
N SER A 57 -29.04 -12.16 -3.18
CA SER A 57 -30.29 -11.74 -3.83
C SER A 57 -31.29 -11.02 -2.94
N ILE A 58 -31.18 -11.18 -1.62
CA ILE A 58 -32.01 -10.43 -0.65
C ILE A 58 -31.77 -8.91 -0.72
N HIS A 59 -30.61 -8.48 -1.22
CA HIS A 59 -30.27 -7.08 -1.44
C HIS A 59 -30.77 -6.52 -2.78
N ASN A 60 -31.52 -7.32 -3.56
CA ASN A 60 -32.06 -6.96 -4.87
C ASN A 60 -31.02 -6.31 -5.81
N PRO A 61 -29.86 -6.97 -6.07
CA PRO A 61 -28.85 -6.40 -6.98
C PRO A 61 -29.42 -6.30 -8.41
N THR A 62 -29.12 -5.19 -9.08
CA THR A 62 -29.45 -5.00 -10.51
C THR A 62 -28.64 -5.98 -11.38
N GLU A 63 -29.05 -6.16 -12.63
CA GLU A 63 -28.29 -7.04 -13.55
C GLU A 63 -26.83 -6.59 -13.73
N GLN A 64 -26.59 -5.28 -13.75
CA GLN A 64 -25.24 -4.75 -13.79
C GLN A 64 -24.45 -5.09 -12.52
N GLU A 65 -25.02 -4.93 -11.33
CA GLU A 65 -24.38 -5.25 -10.06
C GLU A 65 -24.08 -6.75 -9.91
N LYS A 66 -24.75 -7.63 -10.64
CA LYS A 66 -24.51 -9.07 -10.61
C LYS A 66 -23.26 -9.51 -11.35
N THR A 67 -22.82 -8.77 -12.39
CA THR A 67 -21.79 -9.23 -13.32
C THR A 67 -20.68 -8.23 -13.60
N ASP A 68 -20.90 -6.93 -13.30
CA ASP A 68 -19.93 -5.86 -13.52
C ASP A 68 -19.14 -5.59 -12.25
N GLY A 69 -17.80 -5.73 -12.30
CA GLY A 69 -16.94 -5.60 -11.12
C GLY A 69 -17.07 -4.26 -10.40
N PRO A 70 -16.95 -3.12 -11.12
CA PRO A 70 -17.14 -1.79 -10.54
C PRO A 70 -18.52 -1.57 -9.89
N ALA A 71 -19.60 -2.00 -10.55
CA ALA A 71 -20.94 -1.87 -10.01
C ALA A 71 -21.15 -2.75 -8.78
N ASN A 72 -20.66 -4.00 -8.82
CA ASN A 72 -20.71 -4.92 -7.70
C ASN A 72 -19.91 -4.38 -6.48
N ALA A 73 -18.73 -3.80 -6.71
CA ALA A 73 -17.94 -3.17 -5.65
C ALA A 73 -18.66 -1.97 -5.02
N ARG A 74 -19.28 -1.11 -5.81
CA ARG A 74 -20.09 0.01 -5.28
C ARG A 74 -21.26 -0.48 -4.43
N ARG A 75 -21.96 -1.52 -4.89
CA ARG A 75 -23.06 -2.11 -4.13
C ARG A 75 -22.58 -2.74 -2.82
N ALA A 76 -21.48 -3.46 -2.87
CA ALA A 76 -20.85 -4.05 -1.68
C ALA A 76 -20.45 -2.96 -0.67
N TYR A 77 -19.89 -1.84 -1.12
CA TYR A 77 -19.57 -0.70 -0.26
C TYR A 77 -20.81 -0.13 0.46
N GLN A 78 -21.95 -0.01 -0.24
CA GLN A 78 -23.19 0.43 0.38
C GLN A 78 -23.69 -0.54 1.47
N ILE A 79 -23.61 -1.85 1.22
CA ILE A 79 -23.95 -2.89 2.19
C ILE A 79 -23.00 -2.83 3.39
N TRP A 80 -21.69 -2.69 3.15
CA TRP A 80 -20.68 -2.54 4.19
C TRP A 80 -20.93 -1.31 5.05
N ARG A 81 -21.27 -0.17 4.45
CA ARG A 81 -21.63 1.06 5.17
C ARG A 81 -22.81 0.88 6.11
N ALA A 82 -23.76 0.06 5.75
CA ALA A 82 -24.97 -0.21 6.55
C ALA A 82 -24.77 -1.28 7.62
N SER A 83 -23.96 -2.33 7.33
CA SER A 83 -23.91 -3.56 8.15
C SER A 83 -22.50 -3.97 8.59
N GLY A 84 -21.46 -3.23 8.15
CA GLY A 84 -20.07 -3.61 8.38
C GLY A 84 -19.69 -4.90 7.64
N TRP A 85 -18.52 -5.44 7.97
CA TRP A 85 -17.99 -6.66 7.36
C TRP A 85 -18.77 -7.94 7.67
N ARG A 86 -19.65 -7.90 8.68
CA ARG A 86 -20.46 -9.07 9.11
C ARG A 86 -21.43 -9.55 8.02
N ALA A 87 -21.68 -8.76 6.99
CA ALA A 87 -22.50 -9.16 5.85
C ALA A 87 -21.86 -10.29 5.03
N TRP A 88 -20.56 -10.54 5.14
CA TRP A 88 -19.81 -11.51 4.35
C TRP A 88 -19.40 -12.75 5.14
N SER A 89 -19.66 -13.93 4.57
CA SER A 89 -19.29 -15.22 5.16
C SER A 89 -17.78 -15.39 5.26
N ALA A 90 -17.03 -14.95 4.26
CA ALA A 90 -15.57 -14.98 4.26
C ALA A 90 -14.96 -14.15 5.39
N TYR A 91 -15.58 -13.04 5.75
CA TYR A 91 -15.14 -12.24 6.90
C TYR A 91 -15.45 -12.96 8.22
N ASN A 92 -16.67 -13.44 8.38
CA ASN A 92 -17.13 -14.10 9.62
C ASN A 92 -16.36 -15.40 9.92
N SER A 93 -16.02 -16.18 8.89
CA SER A 93 -15.21 -17.39 9.01
C SER A 93 -13.71 -17.10 9.19
N GLY A 94 -13.27 -15.89 8.86
CA GLY A 94 -11.86 -15.52 8.83
C GLY A 94 -11.09 -16.02 7.60
N SER A 95 -11.76 -16.63 6.60
CA SER A 95 -11.11 -17.16 5.40
C SER A 95 -10.41 -16.08 4.55
N TYR A 96 -10.85 -14.83 4.61
CA TYR A 96 -10.21 -13.70 3.94
C TYR A 96 -8.79 -13.41 4.45
N LYS A 97 -8.46 -13.81 5.69
CA LYS A 97 -7.18 -13.45 6.35
C LYS A 97 -5.95 -13.97 5.60
N GLN A 98 -6.06 -15.11 4.93
CA GLN A 98 -4.98 -15.68 4.12
C GLN A 98 -4.58 -14.80 2.93
N TYR A 99 -5.44 -13.87 2.51
CA TYR A 99 -5.21 -12.97 1.38
C TYR A 99 -4.78 -11.56 1.78
N LEU A 100 -4.66 -11.25 3.08
CA LEU A 100 -4.36 -9.89 3.56
C LEU A 100 -3.00 -9.36 3.09
N VAL A 101 -1.99 -10.22 2.99
CA VAL A 101 -0.65 -9.80 2.52
C VAL A 101 -0.70 -9.39 1.06
N GLU A 102 -1.33 -10.21 0.19
CA GLU A 102 -1.53 -9.89 -1.22
C GLU A 102 -2.38 -8.62 -1.38
N ALA A 103 -3.47 -8.51 -0.63
CA ALA A 103 -4.37 -7.37 -0.66
C ALA A 103 -3.69 -6.07 -0.22
N ARG A 104 -2.81 -6.12 0.77
CA ARG A 104 -2.01 -4.96 1.23
C ARG A 104 -1.12 -4.45 0.10
N GLY A 105 -0.34 -5.34 -0.53
CA GLY A 105 0.51 -4.95 -1.64
C GLY A 105 -0.25 -4.30 -2.81
N LEU A 106 -1.46 -4.78 -3.10
CA LEU A 106 -2.32 -4.20 -4.13
C LEU A 106 -2.88 -2.81 -3.74
N ALA A 107 -3.28 -2.64 -2.48
CA ALA A 107 -3.76 -1.36 -1.97
C ALA A 107 -2.64 -0.29 -1.99
N ASP A 108 -1.45 -0.64 -1.52
CA ASP A 108 -0.29 0.25 -1.50
C ASP A 108 0.14 0.67 -2.92
N ALA A 109 0.09 -0.25 -3.89
CA ALA A 109 0.42 0.04 -5.29
C ALA A 109 -0.51 1.10 -5.92
N ILE A 110 -1.80 1.09 -5.57
CA ILE A 110 -2.77 2.08 -6.04
C ILE A 110 -2.52 3.45 -5.41
N ASP A 111 -2.16 3.50 -4.14
CA ASP A 111 -1.86 4.75 -3.46
C ASP A 111 -0.65 5.45 -4.09
N VAL A 112 0.41 4.71 -4.39
CA VAL A 112 1.58 5.23 -5.12
C VAL A 112 1.20 5.72 -6.52
N SER A 113 0.39 4.97 -7.27
CA SER A 113 -0.07 5.37 -8.61
C SER A 113 -0.89 6.66 -8.59
N SER A 114 -1.77 6.82 -7.61
CA SER A 114 -2.60 8.03 -7.46
C SER A 114 -1.76 9.27 -7.13
N ILE A 115 -0.72 9.11 -6.30
CA ILE A 115 0.23 10.17 -5.97
C ILE A 115 1.02 10.58 -7.22
N ASN A 116 1.54 9.64 -7.99
CA ASN A 116 2.29 9.91 -9.22
C ASN A 116 1.42 10.67 -10.25
N THR A 117 0.16 10.26 -10.42
CA THR A 117 -0.77 10.96 -11.32
C THR A 117 -1.03 12.40 -10.85
N SER A 118 -1.18 12.61 -9.56
CA SER A 118 -1.40 13.96 -8.99
C SER A 118 -0.16 14.86 -9.09
N ILE A 119 1.04 14.30 -9.03
CA ILE A 119 2.30 15.01 -9.25
C ILE A 119 2.42 15.40 -10.74
N GLN A 120 2.19 14.45 -11.66
CA GLN A 120 2.26 14.73 -13.10
C GLN A 120 1.22 15.75 -13.57
N SER A 121 0.02 15.75 -13.02
CA SER A 121 -0.99 16.77 -13.35
C SER A 121 -0.61 18.16 -12.88
N ARG A 122 0.16 18.27 -11.79
CA ARG A 122 0.68 19.55 -11.29
C ARG A 122 1.90 20.06 -12.08
N THR A 123 2.72 19.15 -12.63
CA THR A 123 3.88 19.52 -13.46
C THR A 123 3.48 19.92 -14.88
N ASN A 124 2.33 19.47 -15.38
CA ASN A 124 1.80 19.81 -16.71
C ASN A 124 0.93 21.08 -16.72
N SER A 125 0.54 21.62 -15.57
CA SER A 125 -0.04 22.95 -15.47
C SER A 125 1.11 23.96 -15.34
N ASP A 126 1.29 24.80 -16.33
CA ASP A 126 2.30 25.86 -16.53
C ASP A 126 2.63 26.74 -15.31
N ALA A 127 3.10 26.14 -14.25
CA ALA A 127 3.82 26.80 -13.19
C ALA A 127 5.20 26.13 -13.14
N SER A 128 6.18 26.79 -13.76
CA SER A 128 7.58 26.52 -13.42
C SER A 128 7.73 26.73 -11.92
N ILE A 129 7.60 25.64 -11.17
CA ILE A 129 8.01 25.64 -9.78
C ILE A 129 9.53 25.66 -9.85
N ASP A 130 10.08 26.85 -9.74
CA ASP A 130 11.49 27.08 -9.51
C ASP A 130 11.76 26.55 -8.09
N ILE A 131 11.99 25.24 -8.00
CA ILE A 131 12.51 24.64 -6.76
C ILE A 131 13.99 24.99 -6.79
N PRO A 132 14.47 25.93 -5.97
CA PRO A 132 15.90 26.18 -5.89
C PRO A 132 16.53 24.88 -5.41
N LEU A 133 17.22 24.17 -6.31
CA LEU A 133 18.10 23.09 -5.92
C LEU A 133 19.04 23.66 -4.86
N PRO A 134 19.09 23.09 -3.64
CA PRO A 134 20.07 23.50 -2.68
C PRO A 134 21.45 23.33 -3.35
N SER A 135 22.16 24.44 -3.52
CA SER A 135 23.52 24.44 -4.04
C SER A 135 24.33 23.47 -3.16
N LEU A 136 24.89 22.44 -3.81
CA LEU A 136 25.79 21.51 -3.11
C LEU A 136 26.91 22.32 -2.49
N PRO A 137 27.20 22.18 -1.20
CA PRO A 137 28.28 22.91 -0.55
C PRO A 137 29.59 22.53 -1.20
N THR A 138 30.36 23.54 -1.63
CA THR A 138 31.73 23.38 -2.13
C THR A 138 32.64 23.12 -0.95
N PHE A 139 33.19 21.92 -0.86
CA PHE A 139 34.02 21.51 0.28
C PHE A 139 35.49 21.83 0.05
N ALA A 140 36.07 22.60 0.93
CA ALA A 140 37.49 22.96 0.91
C ALA A 140 38.39 21.87 1.54
N ASN A 141 37.82 20.93 2.29
CA ASN A 141 38.60 19.86 2.97
C ASN A 141 37.74 18.58 3.11
N PRO A 142 38.17 17.40 2.57
CA PRO A 142 37.33 16.19 2.57
C PRO A 142 36.99 15.62 3.95
N LEU A 143 37.76 15.94 4.99
CA LEU A 143 37.55 15.39 6.34
C LEU A 143 36.60 16.26 7.20
N ASP A 144 36.61 17.58 7.02
CA ASP A 144 35.66 18.49 7.68
C ASP A 144 34.25 18.42 7.05
N SER A 145 34.20 17.97 5.82
CA SER A 145 32.96 17.85 5.04
C SER A 145 32.06 16.71 5.50
N ILE A 146 32.61 15.62 6.06
CA ILE A 146 31.81 14.45 6.46
C ILE A 146 30.89 14.78 7.63
N GLY A 147 31.34 15.57 8.60
CA GLY A 147 30.53 15.97 9.76
C GLY A 147 29.44 16.99 9.42
N SER A 148 29.72 17.94 8.54
CA SER A 148 28.74 18.95 8.10
C SER A 148 27.75 18.38 7.07
N ALA A 149 28.21 17.51 6.15
CA ALA A 149 27.35 16.81 5.22
C ALA A 149 26.40 15.83 5.93
N ALA A 150 26.88 15.12 6.97
CA ALA A 150 26.04 14.26 7.79
C ALA A 150 24.96 15.07 8.54
N LYS A 151 25.28 16.23 9.08
CA LYS A 151 24.31 17.12 9.73
C LYS A 151 23.30 17.72 8.76
N ALA A 152 23.73 18.16 7.57
CA ALA A 152 22.85 18.67 6.52
C ALA A 152 21.95 17.56 5.96
N PHE A 153 22.46 16.35 5.79
CA PHE A 153 21.72 15.17 5.36
C PHE A 153 20.67 14.77 6.40
N ILE A 154 21.00 14.76 7.69
CA ILE A 154 20.06 14.47 8.78
C ILE A 154 18.97 15.53 8.87
N ALA A 155 19.30 16.81 8.74
CA ALA A 155 18.32 17.91 8.76
C ALA A 155 17.35 17.83 7.57
N ASN A 156 17.84 17.50 6.38
CA ASN A 156 16.99 17.31 5.19
C ASN A 156 16.16 16.02 5.24
N ILE A 157 16.67 14.95 5.86
CA ILE A 157 15.92 13.72 6.09
C ILE A 157 14.74 13.98 7.03
N GLN A 158 14.87 14.81 8.07
CA GLN A 158 13.75 15.12 8.95
C GLN A 158 12.58 15.78 8.22
N VAL A 159 12.86 16.68 7.27
CA VAL A 159 11.85 17.29 6.41
C VAL A 159 11.24 16.28 5.43
N TRP A 160 12.04 15.34 4.94
CA TRP A 160 11.61 14.31 3.99
C TRP A 160 10.76 13.21 4.66
N ILE A 161 11.10 12.82 5.90
CA ILE A 161 10.40 11.80 6.71
C ILE A 161 9.02 12.28 7.14
N SER A 162 8.86 13.57 7.45
CA SER A 162 7.55 14.13 7.83
C SER A 162 6.55 14.11 6.67
N ASN A 163 7.01 13.89 5.43
CA ASN A 163 6.18 13.93 4.22
C ASN A 163 6.09 12.63 3.42
N SER A 164 6.75 11.53 3.83
CA SER A 164 6.66 10.27 3.08
C SER A 164 6.79 9.02 3.96
N LEU A 165 5.81 8.12 3.84
CA LEU A 165 5.82 6.77 4.46
C LEU A 165 7.00 5.88 4.00
N LEU A 166 7.66 6.21 2.91
CA LEU A 166 8.87 5.53 2.40
C LEU A 166 10.13 5.81 3.25
N GLY A 167 10.12 6.87 4.08
CA GLY A 167 11.25 7.23 4.94
C GLY A 167 11.57 6.18 6.02
N ILE A 168 10.58 5.45 6.50
CA ILE A 168 10.77 4.48 7.61
C ILE A 168 11.59 3.27 7.14
N ALA A 169 11.32 2.73 5.95
CA ALA A 169 12.09 1.60 5.41
C ALA A 169 13.56 2.02 5.11
N GLY A 170 13.78 3.22 4.56
CA GLY A 170 15.10 3.75 4.29
C GLY A 170 15.95 3.94 5.54
N ILE A 171 15.37 4.40 6.65
CA ILE A 171 16.08 4.60 7.93
C ILE A 171 16.53 3.27 8.52
N VAL A 172 15.71 2.24 8.48
CA VAL A 172 16.08 0.92 8.99
C VAL A 172 17.28 0.37 8.22
N PHE A 173 17.35 0.56 6.90
CA PHE A 173 18.51 0.15 6.09
C PHE A 173 19.77 0.99 6.37
N ILE A 174 19.63 2.29 6.59
CA ILE A 174 20.77 3.17 6.90
C ILE A 174 21.33 2.85 8.29
N VAL A 175 20.47 2.69 9.30
CA VAL A 175 20.89 2.34 10.67
C VAL A 175 21.50 0.94 10.72
N ALA A 176 20.93 -0.04 10.03
CA ALA A 176 21.49 -1.38 9.91
C ALA A 176 22.84 -1.37 9.17
N GLY A 177 22.95 -0.61 8.07
CA GLY A 177 24.20 -0.47 7.29
C GLY A 177 25.32 0.21 8.09
N LEU A 178 25.02 1.28 8.83
CA LEU A 178 25.98 1.97 9.70
C LEU A 178 26.40 1.10 10.88
N SER A 179 25.51 0.30 11.44
CA SER A 179 25.80 -0.65 12.52
C SER A 179 26.72 -1.78 12.04
N LEU A 180 26.55 -2.28 10.81
CA LEU A 180 27.42 -3.28 10.21
C LEU A 180 28.83 -2.72 9.93
N LEU A 181 28.92 -1.51 9.40
CA LEU A 181 30.19 -0.81 9.15
C LEU A 181 30.96 -0.52 10.45
N ALA A 182 30.27 -0.12 11.52
CA ALA A 182 30.87 0.11 12.83
C ALA A 182 31.43 -1.20 13.42
N ARG A 183 30.71 -2.32 13.32
CA ARG A 183 31.18 -3.63 13.77
C ARG A 183 32.42 -4.09 13.01
N GLN A 184 32.45 -3.97 11.69
CA GLN A 184 33.62 -4.33 10.87
C GLN A 184 34.87 -3.51 11.23
N ARG A 185 34.72 -2.21 11.54
CA ARG A 185 35.85 -1.39 11.98
C ARG A 185 36.37 -1.77 13.36
N VAL A 186 35.50 -2.07 14.30
CA VAL A 186 35.91 -2.52 15.64
C VAL A 186 36.66 -3.84 15.57
N GLU A 187 36.18 -4.80 14.79
CA GLU A 187 36.88 -6.08 14.60
C GLU A 187 38.23 -5.92 13.88
N TYR A 188 38.32 -5.02 12.90
CA TYR A 188 39.57 -4.73 12.19
C TYR A 188 40.61 -4.13 13.15
N VAL A 189 40.24 -3.16 13.96
CA VAL A 189 41.14 -2.54 14.96
C VAL A 189 41.55 -3.54 16.02
N ALA A 190 40.64 -4.40 16.48
CA ALA A 190 40.96 -5.46 17.47
C ALA A 190 41.94 -6.49 16.89
N ARG A 191 41.80 -6.88 15.62
CA ARG A 191 42.75 -7.81 14.93
C ARG A 191 44.12 -7.17 14.72
N MET A 192 44.18 -5.86 14.46
CA MET A 192 45.48 -5.16 14.31
C MET A 192 46.18 -5.00 15.65
N ALA A 193 45.47 -4.73 16.73
CA ALA A 193 46.00 -4.67 18.09
C ALA A 193 46.54 -6.02 18.58
N ALA A 194 45.84 -7.14 18.25
CA ALA A 194 46.29 -8.49 18.59
C ALA A 194 47.52 -8.97 17.82
N LYS A 195 47.88 -8.34 16.71
CA LYS A 195 49.12 -8.66 15.93
C LYS A 195 50.31 -7.84 16.34
N ALA A 196 50.14 -6.83 17.19
CA ALA A 196 51.21 -5.93 17.64
C ALA A 196 51.73 -6.31 19.06
N LEU A 197 51.21 -7.38 19.65
CA LEU A 197 51.67 -8.04 20.88
C LEU A 197 52.37 -9.36 20.53
#